data_70a52d0fc53b5a7b347dfcbb5e68c75f
#
_entry.id   70a52d0fc53b5a7b347dfcbb5e68c75f
#
_cell.length_a   1.000
_cell.length_b   1.000
_cell.length_c   1.000
_cell.angle_alpha   90.00
_cell.angle_beta   90.00
_cell.angle_gamma   90.00
#
_symmetry.space_group_name_H-M   'P 1'
#
loop_
_entity.id
_entity.type
_entity.pdbx_description
1 polymer ?
#
loop_
_entity_poly.entity_id
_entity_poly.type
_entity_poly.pdbx_seq_one_letter_code
_entity_poly.pdbx_strand_id
1 'polypeptide(L)' 'AADAYIASMRKNPDGEKAPNAMVRLAAALRELGKTAEACQTLASFPSQFPDAREAVREKANVEEARTGC' A
#
# COMPACT_ATOMS: atom_id res chain seq x y z
N ALA A 1 4.03 7.79 16.27
CA ALA A 1 5.44 7.85 15.94
C ALA A 1 5.84 6.76 14.96
N ALA A 2 6.82 7.01 14.10
CA ALA A 2 7.26 6.07 13.08
C ALA A 2 7.77 4.75 13.67
N ASP A 3 8.39 4.81 14.83
CA ASP A 3 8.90 3.61 15.51
C ASP A 3 7.79 2.63 15.89
N ALA A 4 6.67 3.14 16.38
CA ALA A 4 5.53 2.30 16.72
C ALA A 4 4.93 1.65 15.47
N TYR A 5 4.88 2.37 14.38
CA TYR A 5 4.37 1.87 13.11
C TYR A 5 5.25 0.74 12.57
N ILE A 6 6.56 0.94 12.57
CA ILE A 6 7.51 -0.06 12.11
C ILE A 6 7.46 -1.31 12.99
N ALA A 7 7.38 -1.13 14.32
CA ALA A 7 7.28 -2.24 15.26
C ALA A 7 6.00 -3.06 15.00
N SER A 8 4.88 -2.39 14.72
CA SER A 8 3.62 -3.05 14.41
C SER A 8 3.73 -3.88 13.14
N MET A 9 4.38 -3.38 12.11
CA MET A 9 4.56 -4.10 10.85
C MET A 9 5.47 -5.33 11.03
N ARG A 10 6.51 -5.20 11.85
CA ARG A 10 7.40 -6.33 12.12
C ARG A 10 6.72 -7.43 12.92
N LYS A 11 5.83 -7.04 13.83
CA LYS A 11 5.12 -7.99 14.69
C LYS A 11 4.10 -8.80 13.90
N ASN A 12 3.46 -8.17 12.92
CA ASN A 12 2.43 -8.81 12.10
C ASN A 12 2.64 -8.45 10.63
N PRO A 13 3.72 -8.94 10.00
CA PRO A 13 4.01 -8.60 8.60
C PRO A 13 2.92 -9.05 7.63
N ASP A 14 2.20 -10.11 8.00
CA ASP A 14 1.10 -10.64 7.21
C ASP A 14 -0.27 -10.27 7.79
N GLY A 15 -0.32 -9.31 8.71
CA GLY A 15 -1.55 -8.87 9.33
C GLY A 15 -2.47 -8.11 8.38
N GLU A 16 -3.74 -8.03 8.73
CA GLU A 16 -4.75 -7.36 7.92
C GLU A 16 -4.43 -5.89 7.65
N LYS A 17 -3.71 -5.25 8.55
CA LYS A 17 -3.39 -3.83 8.43
C LYS A 17 -2.25 -3.55 7.47
N ALA A 18 -1.39 -4.53 7.21
CA ALA A 18 -0.24 -4.33 6.34
C ALA A 18 -0.63 -3.99 4.89
N PRO A 19 -1.58 -4.70 4.26
CA PRO A 19 -2.02 -4.34 2.91
C PRO A 19 -2.65 -2.94 2.87
N ASN A 20 -3.49 -2.61 3.84
CA ASN A 20 -4.09 -1.28 3.93
C ASN A 20 -3.03 -0.19 4.08
N ALA A 21 -2.03 -0.43 4.90
CA ALA A 21 -0.94 0.52 5.09
C ALA A 21 -0.19 0.77 3.79
N MET A 22 0.01 -0.26 2.98
CA MET A 22 0.68 -0.12 1.69
C MET A 22 -0.12 0.76 0.73
N VAL A 23 -1.44 0.57 0.67
CA VAL A 23 -2.31 1.39 -0.15
C VAL A 23 -2.27 2.85 0.30
N ARG A 24 -2.28 3.08 1.61
CA ARG A 24 -2.19 4.43 2.17
C ARG A 24 -0.84 5.08 1.86
N LEU A 25 0.23 4.30 1.91
CA LEU A 25 1.55 4.80 1.56
C LEU A 25 1.57 5.27 0.11
N ALA A 26 1.01 4.49 -0.79
CA ALA A 26 0.94 4.87 -2.20
C ALA A 26 0.13 6.15 -2.38
N ALA A 27 -0.99 6.29 -1.68
CA ALA A 27 -1.79 7.50 -1.75
C ALA A 27 -1.01 8.72 -1.26
N ALA A 28 -0.26 8.57 -0.17
CA ALA A 28 0.56 9.64 0.36
C ALA A 28 1.66 10.04 -0.63
N LEU A 29 2.29 9.06 -1.26
CA LEU A 29 3.31 9.34 -2.26
C LEU A 29 2.74 10.13 -3.44
N ARG A 30 1.54 9.76 -3.88
CA ARG A 30 0.86 10.49 -4.95
C ARG A 30 0.61 11.94 -4.55
N GLU A 31 0.14 12.18 -3.33
CA GLU A 31 -0.12 13.52 -2.84
C GLU A 31 1.14 14.38 -2.74
N LEU A 32 2.26 13.72 -2.47
CA LEU A 32 3.56 14.40 -2.43
C LEU A 32 4.15 14.64 -3.82
N GLY A 33 3.44 14.27 -4.86
CA GLY A 33 3.92 14.40 -6.23
C GLY A 33 4.84 13.28 -6.69
N LYS A 34 5.02 12.24 -5.86
CA LYS A 34 5.90 11.11 -6.17
C LYS A 34 5.11 10.00 -6.85
N THR A 35 4.53 10.32 -8.01
CA THR A 35 3.66 9.40 -8.72
C THR A 35 4.37 8.13 -9.17
N ALA A 36 5.62 8.23 -9.62
CA ALA A 36 6.38 7.06 -10.03
C ALA A 36 6.57 6.08 -8.88
N GLU A 37 6.90 6.59 -7.70
CA GLU A 37 7.07 5.75 -6.51
C GLU A 37 5.74 5.14 -6.08
N ALA A 38 4.66 5.92 -6.17
CA ALA A 38 3.33 5.42 -5.86
C ALA A 38 2.96 4.26 -6.79
N CYS A 39 3.23 4.40 -8.09
CA CYS A 39 2.97 3.35 -9.06
C CYS A 39 3.77 2.09 -8.77
N GLN A 40 5.05 2.22 -8.42
CA GLN A 40 5.88 1.09 -8.06
C GLN A 40 5.36 0.37 -6.82
N THR A 41 4.93 1.15 -5.82
CA THR A 41 4.37 0.60 -4.59
C THR A 41 3.12 -0.22 -4.90
N LEU A 42 2.23 0.32 -5.71
CA LEU A 42 0.99 -0.37 -6.08
C LEU A 42 1.26 -1.58 -6.97
N ALA A 43 2.24 -1.49 -7.86
CA ALA A 43 2.60 -2.59 -8.75
C ALA A 43 3.14 -3.80 -7.95
N SER A 44 3.84 -3.56 -6.85
CA SER A 44 4.35 -4.66 -6.02
C SER A 44 3.32 -5.19 -5.03
N PHE A 45 2.19 -4.51 -4.86
CA PHE A 45 1.15 -4.93 -3.92
C PHE A 45 0.69 -6.38 -4.12
N PRO A 46 0.30 -6.82 -5.35
CA PRO A 46 -0.17 -8.20 -5.52
C PRO A 46 0.89 -9.24 -5.19
N SER A 47 2.15 -8.94 -5.45
CA SER A 47 3.25 -9.86 -5.16
C SER A 47 3.50 -9.98 -3.66
N GLN A 48 3.37 -8.88 -2.93
CA GLN A 48 3.62 -8.89 -1.50
C GLN A 48 2.43 -9.40 -0.70
N PHE A 49 1.23 -9.17 -1.19
CA PHE A 49 0.00 -9.57 -0.49
C PHE A 49 -0.93 -10.32 -1.43
N PRO A 50 -0.53 -11.54 -1.87
CA PRO A 50 -1.36 -12.32 -2.80
C PRO A 50 -2.70 -12.75 -2.19
N ASP A 51 -2.76 -12.83 -0.85
CA ASP A 51 -3.95 -13.22 -0.13
C ASP A 51 -4.72 -12.03 0.47
N ALA A 52 -4.43 -10.82 -0.01
CA ALA A 52 -5.13 -9.64 0.47
C ALA A 52 -6.63 -9.73 0.19
N ARG A 53 -7.42 -9.16 1.07
CA ARG A 53 -8.88 -9.12 0.90
C ARG A 53 -9.24 -8.38 -0.38
N GLU A 54 -10.30 -8.83 -1.02
CA GLU A 54 -10.78 -8.24 -2.26
C GLU A 54 -11.01 -6.73 -2.12
N ALA A 55 -11.59 -6.30 -1.01
CA ALA A 55 -11.85 -4.88 -0.77
C ALA A 55 -10.54 -4.05 -0.79
N VAL A 56 -9.47 -4.58 -0.22
CA VAL A 56 -8.18 -3.89 -0.21
C VAL A 56 -7.56 -3.92 -1.60
N ARG A 57 -7.69 -5.03 -2.30
CA ARG A 57 -7.19 -5.16 -3.68
C ARG A 57 -7.88 -4.15 -4.60
N GLU A 58 -9.18 -3.96 -4.43
CA GLU A 58 -9.93 -2.96 -5.18
C GLU A 58 -9.45 -1.55 -4.88
N LYS A 59 -9.17 -1.25 -3.61
CA LYS A 59 -8.62 0.04 -3.23
C LYS A 59 -7.28 0.30 -3.92
N ALA A 60 -6.43 -0.73 -3.98
CA ALA A 60 -5.16 -0.62 -4.67
C ALA A 60 -5.36 -0.32 -6.15
N ASN A 61 -6.30 -1.01 -6.80
CA ASN A 61 -6.62 -0.78 -8.20
C ASN A 61 -7.13 0.64 -8.44
N VAL A 62 -8.00 1.13 -7.56
CA VAL A 62 -8.52 2.50 -7.64
C VAL A 62 -7.40 3.51 -7.52
N GLU A 63 -6.47 3.29 -6.58
CA GLU A 63 -5.33 4.19 -6.40
C GLU A 63 -4.41 4.17 -7.62
N GLU A 64 -4.21 3.01 -8.24
CA GLU A 64 -3.46 2.93 -9.49
C GLU A 64 -4.09 3.79 -10.57
N ALA A 65 -5.40 3.69 -10.73
CA ALA A 65 -6.12 4.47 -11.72
C ALA A 65 -6.01 5.96 -11.44
N ARG A 66 -6.15 6.37 -10.18
CA ARG A 66 -6.02 7.76 -9.79
C ARG A 66 -4.61 8.31 -9.99
N THR A 67 -3.62 7.47 -9.81
CA THR A 67 -2.23 7.85 -9.97
C THR A 67 -1.84 7.93 -11.44
N GLY A 68 -2.57 7.26 -12.31
CA GLY A 68 -2.30 7.25 -13.74
C GLY A 68 -1.30 6.18 -14.16
N CYS A 69 -1.19 5.13 -13.37
CA CYS A 69 -0.27 4.03 -13.69
C CYS A 69 -0.74 3.19 -14.86
#